data_cdefb6e2623dbefa5eb4d27dc2fcb9a4
#
_entry.id   cdefb6e2623dbefa5eb4d27dc2fcb9a4
#
_cell.length_a   1.000
_cell.length_b   1.000
_cell.length_c   1.000
_cell.angle_alpha   90.00
_cell.angle_beta   90.00
_cell.angle_gamma   90.00
#
_symmetry.space_group_name_H-M   'P 1'
#
loop_
_entity.id
_entity.type
_entity.pdbx_description
1 polymer ?
#
loop_
_entity_poly.entity_id
_entity_poly.type
_entity_poly.pdbx_seq_one_letter_code
_entity_poly.pdbx_strand_id
1 'polypeptide(L)' 'MTELREGQRIEHNRFGLGTILELSGRAPEMKAKIRFDDHGEKLLLLKYAKMREEKKAK' A
#
# COMPACT_ATOMS: atom_id res chain seq x y z
N MET A 1 -13.40 9.02 -1.06
CA MET A 1 -12.46 8.36 -1.88
C MET A 1 -11.03 8.59 -1.43
N THR A 2 -10.28 7.56 -1.38
CA THR A 2 -8.95 7.63 -0.83
C THR A 2 -7.90 7.56 -1.91
N GLU A 3 -6.97 8.49 -1.87
CA GLU A 3 -5.83 8.44 -2.75
C GLU A 3 -4.62 7.98 -2.00
N LEU A 4 -3.90 7.04 -2.58
CA LEU A 4 -2.69 6.56 -1.96
C LEU A 4 -1.53 7.48 -2.29
N ARG A 5 -0.63 7.64 -1.35
CA ARG A 5 0.53 8.50 -1.52
C ARG A 5 1.78 7.83 -1.02
N GLU A 6 2.88 8.28 -1.56
CA GLU A 6 4.17 7.81 -1.05
C GLU A 6 4.33 8.29 0.38
N GLY A 7 4.85 7.42 1.21
CA GLY A 7 5.01 7.70 2.63
C GLY A 7 3.82 7.33 3.49
N GLN A 8 2.72 6.97 2.86
CA GLN A 8 1.50 6.68 3.59
C GLN A 8 1.55 5.30 4.22
N ARG A 9 0.96 5.18 5.42
CA ARG A 9 0.83 3.88 6.07
C ARG A 9 -0.44 3.21 5.60
N ILE A 10 -0.34 1.92 5.35
CA ILE A 10 -1.50 1.15 4.91
C ILE A 10 -1.52 -0.18 5.64
N GLU A 11 -2.66 -0.83 5.55
CA GLU A 11 -2.82 -2.18 6.08
C GLU A 11 -3.27 -3.09 4.95
N HIS A 12 -2.47 -4.09 4.66
CA HIS A 12 -2.79 -5.05 3.63
C HIS A 12 -3.48 -6.24 4.26
N ASN A 13 -4.41 -6.81 3.52
CA ASN A 13 -5.20 -7.92 4.01
C ASN A 13 -4.35 -9.14 4.39
N ARG A 14 -3.26 -9.36 3.72
CA ARG A 14 -2.40 -10.49 3.93
C ARG A 14 -1.11 -10.17 4.64
N PHE A 15 -0.50 -9.04 4.27
CA PHE A 15 0.84 -8.74 4.74
C PHE A 15 0.87 -7.79 5.92
N GLY A 16 -0.27 -7.25 6.31
CA GLY A 16 -0.33 -6.41 7.48
C GLY A 16 0.06 -4.98 7.19
N LEU A 17 0.64 -4.34 8.18
CA LEU A 17 0.97 -2.93 8.08
C LEU A 17 2.22 -2.69 7.26
N GLY A 18 2.20 -1.62 6.52
CA GLY A 18 3.34 -1.25 5.72
C GLY A 18 3.33 0.23 5.35
N THR A 19 4.37 0.64 4.68
CA THR A 19 4.53 2.01 4.23
C THR A 19 4.74 2.02 2.72
N ILE A 20 3.99 2.86 2.04
CA ILE A 20 4.15 2.99 0.59
C ILE A 20 5.45 3.75 0.32
N LEU A 21 6.36 3.10 -0.38
CA LEU A 21 7.64 3.72 -0.72
C LEU A 21 7.57 4.45 -2.04
N GLU A 22 6.86 3.87 -3.00
CA GLU A 22 6.86 4.42 -4.33
C GLU A 22 5.61 4.00 -5.07
N LEU A 23 5.05 4.92 -5.83
CA LEU A 23 3.92 4.61 -6.71
C LEU A 23 4.37 4.82 -8.14
N SER A 24 3.95 3.92 -9.01
CA SER A 24 4.32 4.04 -10.41
C SER A 24 3.19 3.53 -11.30
N GLY A 25 3.26 3.87 -12.56
CA GLY A 25 2.27 3.48 -13.54
C GLY A 25 1.07 4.40 -13.51
N ARG A 26 0.05 4.02 -14.26
CA ARG A 26 -1.17 4.79 -14.34
C ARG A 26 -2.35 3.88 -14.17
N ALA A 27 -3.42 4.44 -13.64
CA ALA A 27 -4.66 3.69 -13.52
C ALA A 27 -5.08 3.19 -14.89
N PRO A 28 -5.61 1.99 -14.99
CA PRO A 28 -5.91 1.10 -13.87
C PRO A 28 -4.75 0.23 -13.41
N GLU A 29 -3.59 0.41 -13.98
CA GLU A 29 -2.47 -0.49 -13.71
C GLU A 29 -1.37 0.17 -12.89
N MET A 30 -1.75 0.83 -11.84
CA MET A 30 -0.78 1.39 -10.92
C MET A 30 -0.15 0.32 -10.05
N LYS A 31 1.12 0.51 -9.75
CA LYS A 31 1.85 -0.36 -8.87
C LYS A 31 2.36 0.40 -7.68
N ALA A 32 2.49 -0.29 -6.57
CA ALA A 32 3.02 0.32 -5.36
C ALA A 32 4.13 -0.56 -4.80
N LYS A 33 5.25 0.08 -4.51
CA LYS A 33 6.30 -0.59 -3.78
C LYS A 33 6.08 -0.29 -2.31
N ILE A 34 5.86 -1.31 -1.52
CA ILE A 34 5.48 -1.15 -0.14
C ILE A 34 6.44 -1.92 0.74
N ARG A 35 6.89 -1.27 1.80
CA ARG A 35 7.69 -1.96 2.78
C ARG A 35 6.78 -2.38 3.92
N PHE A 36 6.56 -3.68 4.03
CA PHE A 36 5.73 -4.21 5.09
C PHE A 36 6.57 -4.42 6.35
N ASP A 37 6.00 -4.07 7.48
CA ASP A 37 6.74 -4.11 8.73
C ASP A 37 7.32 -5.49 9.03
N ASP A 38 6.56 -6.53 8.70
CA ASP A 38 6.97 -7.88 9.00
C ASP A 38 7.29 -8.74 7.79
N HIS A 39 7.22 -8.18 6.61
CA HIS A 39 7.40 -8.98 5.39
C HIS A 39 8.33 -8.35 4.36
N GLY A 40 8.90 -7.20 4.68
CA GLY A 40 9.84 -6.57 3.78
C GLY A 40 9.17 -5.89 2.61
N GLU A 41 9.95 -5.58 1.60
CA GLU A 41 9.44 -4.84 0.45
C GLU A 41 8.73 -5.76 -0.53
N LYS A 42 7.61 -5.29 -1.05
CA LYS A 42 6.90 -6.01 -2.09
C LYS A 42 6.34 -5.01 -3.08
N LEU A 43 6.29 -5.44 -4.32
CA LEU A 43 5.69 -4.63 -5.38
C LEU A 43 4.32 -5.21 -5.68
N LEU A 44 3.30 -4.40 -5.52
CA LEU A 44 1.93 -4.87 -5.69
C LEU A 44 1.22 -4.08 -6.78
N LEU A 45 0.38 -4.78 -7.53
CA LEU A 45 -0.47 -4.15 -8.51
C LEU A 45 -1.74 -3.75 -7.80
N LEU A 46 -2.01 -2.45 -7.76
CA LEU A 46 -3.04 -1.93 -6.89
C LEU A 46 -4.43 -2.44 -7.19
N LYS A 47 -4.72 -2.70 -8.46
CA LYS A 47 -6.06 -3.15 -8.78
C LYS A 47 -6.38 -4.51 -8.19
N TYR A 48 -5.36 -5.25 -7.75
CA TYR A 48 -5.60 -6.55 -7.12
C TYR A 48 -5.27 -6.56 -5.65
N ALA A 49 -4.70 -5.49 -5.15
CA ALA A 49 -4.27 -5.46 -3.76
C ALA A 49 -5.45 -5.14 -2.86
N LYS A 50 -5.54 -5.85 -1.77
CA LYS A 50 -6.61 -5.63 -0.80
C LYS A 50 -6.03 -4.95 0.40
N MET A 51 -5.99 -3.63 0.35
CA MET A 51 -5.41 -2.88 1.43
C MET A 51 -6.16 -1.59 1.63
N ARG A 52 -5.95 -1.00 2.78
CA ARG A 52 -6.62 0.22 3.14
C ARG A 52 -5.69 1.09 3.95
N GLU A 53 -6.05 2.34 4.13
CA GLU A 53 -5.29 3.23 4.97
C GLU A 53 -5.29 2.73 6.39
N GLU A 54 -4.17 2.88 7.05
CA GLU A 54 -4.11 2.56 8.45
C GLU A 54 -4.91 3.59 9.21
N LYS A 55 -5.87 3.13 10.01
CA LYS A 55 -6.67 4.03 10.80
C LYS A 55 -6.05 4.21 12.14
N LYS A 56 -5.92 5.45 12.56
CA LYS A 56 -5.43 5.69 13.88
C LYS A 56 -6.53 5.56 14.86
N ALA A 57 -6.26 4.92 15.94
CA ALA A 57 -7.26 4.78 16.97
C ALA A 57 -7.53 6.14 17.58
N LYS A 58 -8.71 6.28 18.09
CA LYS A 58 -9.07 7.54 18.66
C LYS A 58 -8.93 7.59 20.10
#